data_64f9d8a55751261a92b8408c86379108
#
_entry.id   64f9d8a55751261a92b8408c86379108
#
_cell.length_a   1.000
_cell.length_b   1.000
_cell.length_c   1.000
_cell.angle_alpha   90.00
_cell.angle_beta   90.00
_cell.angle_gamma   90.00
#
_symmetry.space_group_name_H-M   'P 1'
#
loop_
_entity.id
_entity.type
_entity.pdbx_description
1 polymer ?
#
loop_
_entity_poly.entity_id
_entity_poly.type
_entity_poly.pdbx_seq_one_letter_code
_entity_poly.pdbx_strand_id
1 'polypeptide(L)'
;MRRLKTFALLAAFTVSATLHASANCPNVPEAQWMHILDMQKKIVNEYGFAIKKFQTDGHCYEIYGWGLSADGKKFEKIEVYFNPVTGEIVKKNVEE
;
A
#
# COMPACT_ATOMS: atom_id res chain seq x y z
N MET A 1 -12.55 29.26 -34.58
CA MET A 1 -12.40 28.90 -34.29
C MET A 1 -12.00 28.15 -33.72
N ARG A 2 -11.89 27.94 -33.51
CA ARG A 2 -11.62 27.24 -33.03
C ARG A 2 -10.94 26.55 -32.44
N ARG A 3 -10.66 26.39 -32.09
CA ARG A 3 -10.13 25.84 -31.59
C ARG A 3 -9.80 25.25 -30.75
N LEU A 4 -9.77 25.19 -30.27
CA LEU A 4 -9.54 24.77 -29.45
C LEU A 4 -9.30 23.89 -28.85
N LYS A 5 -9.48 23.84 -28.84
CA LYS A 5 -9.52 23.13 -28.32
C LYS A 5 -8.90 22.30 -27.84
N THR A 6 -8.74 22.28 -27.78
CA THR A 6 -8.31 21.59 -27.40
C THR A 6 -7.70 21.15 -26.66
N PHE A 7 -7.68 21.24 -26.32
CA PHE A 7 -7.23 20.99 -25.56
C PHE A 7 -7.07 20.19 -24.83
N ALA A 8 -7.44 20.20 -24.75
CA ALA A 8 -7.50 19.63 -24.10
C ALA A 8 -7.09 18.92 -23.50
N LEU A 9 -7.09 18.98 -23.41
CA LEU A 9 -6.94 18.40 -22.90
C LEU A 9 -6.41 17.75 -22.30
N LEU A 10 -6.35 17.86 -22.19
CA LEU A 10 -6.01 17.38 -21.69
C LEU A 10 -5.63 16.88 -20.95
N ALA A 11 -5.66 17.14 -20.87
CA ALA A 11 -5.45 16.91 -20.18
C ALA A 11 -5.37 16.23 -19.43
N ALA A 12 -5.58 16.19 -19.49
CA ALA A 12 -5.69 15.72 -18.84
C ALA A 12 -5.32 15.02 -18.16
N PHE A 13 -5.15 15.00 -18.14
CA PHE A 13 -4.95 14.48 -17.50
C PHE A 13 -4.48 13.78 -16.86
N THR A 14 -4.47 13.61 -17.00
CA THR A 14 -4.11 12.90 -16.51
C THR A 14 -3.76 12.58 -15.67
N VAL A 15 -3.75 12.69 -15.30
CA VAL A 15 -3.40 12.61 -14.52
C VAL A 15 -3.36 12.12 -13.75
N SER A 16 -3.31 12.10 -13.63
CA SER A 16 -3.25 11.85 -12.87
C SER A 16 -3.29 11.30 -12.03
N ALA A 17 -3.51 11.64 -11.84
CA ALA A 17 -3.88 11.23 -10.79
C ALA A 17 -3.79 9.99 -10.15
N THR A 18 -3.55 9.42 -10.31
CA THR A 18 -3.53 8.13 -9.99
C THR A 18 -2.49 7.67 -9.12
N LEU A 19 -1.73 8.52 -8.65
CA LEU A 19 -0.61 8.06 -7.92
C LEU A 19 -0.93 7.89 -6.49
N HIS A 20 -0.61 6.75 -5.95
CA HIS A 20 -0.62 6.54 -4.54
C HIS A 20 0.73 7.00 -4.01
N ALA A 21 0.71 7.85 -3.03
CA ALA A 21 1.93 8.21 -2.36
C ALA A 21 2.41 7.01 -1.57
N SER A 22 3.69 6.72 -1.66
CA SER A 22 4.31 5.72 -0.81
C SER A 22 4.27 6.18 0.64
N ALA A 23 4.34 5.24 1.54
CA ALA A 23 4.42 5.55 2.96
C ALA A 23 5.86 5.87 3.35
N ASN A 24 5.99 6.68 4.40
CA ASN A 24 7.30 7.03 4.95
C ASN A 24 7.66 6.10 6.09
N CYS A 25 8.51 5.13 5.80
CA CYS A 25 9.08 4.29 6.84
C CYS A 25 10.47 4.79 7.19
N PRO A 26 10.97 4.49 8.39
CA PRO A 26 12.31 4.90 8.78
C PRO A 26 13.37 4.33 7.85
N ASN A 27 14.39 5.11 7.59
CA ASN A 27 15.49 4.66 6.75
C ASN A 27 16.46 3.85 7.61
N VAL A 28 16.23 2.56 7.69
CA VAL A 28 17.01 1.62 8.46
C VAL A 28 17.61 0.59 7.51
N PRO A 29 18.89 0.22 7.67
CA PRO A 29 19.48 -0.79 6.81
C PRO A 29 18.71 -2.08 6.81
N GLU A 30 18.55 -2.71 5.65
CA GLU A 30 17.76 -3.93 5.52
C GLU A 30 18.24 -5.05 6.42
N ALA A 31 19.53 -5.07 6.74
CA ALA A 31 20.06 -6.08 7.64
C ALA A 31 19.41 -6.04 9.03
N GLN A 32 18.77 -4.91 9.38
CA GLN A 32 18.11 -4.75 10.67
C GLN A 32 16.59 -4.93 10.56
N TRP A 33 16.08 -5.24 9.38
CA TRP A 33 14.66 -5.45 9.19
C TRP A 33 14.24 -6.80 9.76
N MET A 34 13.00 -6.88 10.18
CA MET A 34 12.38 -8.13 10.55
C MET A 34 12.49 -9.10 9.38
N HIS A 35 12.79 -10.36 9.66
CA HIS A 35 12.85 -11.36 8.59
C HIS A 35 11.51 -11.44 7.89
N ILE A 36 11.56 -11.64 6.58
CA ILE A 36 10.37 -11.69 5.74
C ILE A 36 9.33 -12.67 6.29
N LEU A 37 9.77 -13.84 6.73
CA LEU A 37 8.85 -14.85 7.24
C LEU A 37 8.16 -14.37 8.52
N ASP A 38 8.91 -13.73 9.41
CA ASP A 38 8.33 -13.22 10.64
C ASP A 38 7.35 -12.09 10.35
N MET A 39 7.66 -11.25 9.37
CA MET A 39 6.73 -10.20 8.96
C MET A 39 5.45 -10.77 8.40
N GLN A 40 5.54 -11.78 7.55
CA GLN A 40 4.36 -12.41 6.96
C GLN A 40 3.53 -13.11 8.00
N LYS A 41 4.16 -13.78 8.97
CA LYS A 41 3.42 -14.39 10.08
C LYS A 41 2.66 -13.34 10.88
N LYS A 42 3.28 -12.21 11.15
CA LYS A 42 2.64 -11.13 11.86
C LYS A 42 1.44 -10.59 11.08
N ILE A 43 1.61 -10.39 9.79
CA ILE A 43 0.55 -9.89 8.93
C ILE A 43 -0.67 -10.81 8.98
N VAL A 44 -0.46 -12.11 8.85
CA VAL A 44 -1.55 -13.08 8.82
C VAL A 44 -2.13 -13.31 10.20
N ASN A 45 -1.28 -13.51 11.20
CA ASN A 45 -1.73 -13.97 12.52
C ASN A 45 -2.19 -12.84 13.42
N GLU A 46 -1.54 -11.69 13.36
CA GLU A 46 -1.90 -10.57 14.23
C GLU A 46 -2.86 -9.60 13.59
N TYR A 47 -2.63 -9.28 12.30
CA TYR A 47 -3.52 -8.35 11.62
C TYR A 47 -4.68 -9.04 10.92
N GLY A 48 -4.58 -10.34 10.67
CA GLY A 48 -5.65 -11.08 10.02
C GLY A 48 -5.79 -10.78 8.55
N PHE A 49 -4.73 -10.33 7.91
CA PHE A 49 -4.79 -10.01 6.49
C PHE A 49 -4.39 -11.21 5.63
N ALA A 50 -5.03 -11.34 4.47
CA ALA A 50 -4.61 -12.28 3.45
C ALA A 50 -3.63 -11.57 2.52
N ILE A 51 -2.52 -12.22 2.23
CA ILE A 51 -1.47 -11.63 1.38
C ILE A 51 -1.62 -12.15 -0.03
N LYS A 52 -1.81 -11.24 -0.97
CA LYS A 52 -1.76 -11.58 -2.38
C LYS A 52 -0.34 -11.35 -2.92
N LYS A 53 0.29 -10.27 -2.49
CA LYS A 53 1.62 -9.93 -2.94
C LYS A 53 2.36 -9.25 -1.79
N PHE A 54 3.60 -9.67 -1.60
CA PHE A 54 4.48 -9.10 -0.59
C PHE A 54 5.71 -8.54 -1.28
N GLN A 55 6.11 -7.33 -0.93
CA GLN A 55 7.28 -6.71 -1.53
C GLN A 55 7.84 -5.64 -0.61
N THR A 56 8.94 -5.04 -1.03
CA THR A 56 9.45 -3.83 -0.40
C THR A 56 9.06 -2.64 -1.26
N ASP A 57 8.85 -1.51 -0.63
CA ASP A 57 8.61 -0.25 -1.32
C ASP A 57 9.31 0.84 -0.54
N GLY A 58 10.39 1.37 -1.11
CA GLY A 58 11.23 2.32 -0.41
C GLY A 58 11.80 1.67 0.82
N HIS A 59 11.51 2.24 1.99
CA HIS A 59 12.00 1.74 3.27
C HIS A 59 10.95 0.94 4.03
N CYS A 60 9.88 0.52 3.36
CA CYS A 60 8.77 -0.21 3.97
C CYS A 60 8.69 -1.63 3.44
N TYR A 61 8.09 -2.52 4.23
CA TYR A 61 7.44 -3.70 3.67
C TYR A 61 6.04 -3.30 3.23
N GLU A 62 5.57 -3.90 2.16
CA GLU A 62 4.26 -3.60 1.60
C GLU A 62 3.55 -4.86 1.19
N ILE A 63 2.23 -4.91 1.40
CA ILE A 63 1.40 -5.96 0.82
C ILE A 63 0.26 -5.37 0.02
N TYR A 64 -0.18 -6.17 -0.95
CA TYR A 64 -1.50 -6.09 -1.52
C TYR A 64 -2.22 -7.35 -1.07
N GLY A 65 -3.48 -7.21 -0.67
CA GLY A 65 -4.21 -8.37 -0.20
C GLY A 65 -5.63 -8.00 0.21
N TRP A 66 -6.13 -8.68 1.23
CA TRP A 66 -7.49 -8.48 1.70
C TRP A 66 -7.52 -8.42 3.20
N GLY A 67 -8.46 -7.63 3.73
CA GLY A 67 -8.75 -7.58 5.15
C GLY A 67 -10.24 -7.45 5.36
N LEU A 68 -10.68 -7.66 6.59
CA LEU A 68 -12.09 -7.47 6.92
C LEU A 68 -12.42 -5.99 6.99
N SER A 69 -13.62 -5.65 6.54
CA SER A 69 -14.16 -4.30 6.71
C SER A 69 -14.31 -3.96 8.19
N ALA A 70 -14.51 -2.69 8.48
CA ALA A 70 -14.61 -2.23 9.87
C ALA A 70 -15.74 -2.94 10.62
N ASP A 71 -16.84 -3.27 9.94
CA ASP A 71 -17.96 -3.97 10.58
C ASP A 71 -17.77 -5.50 10.58
N GLY A 72 -16.66 -5.98 10.01
CA GLY A 72 -16.34 -7.41 10.00
C GLY A 72 -17.19 -8.26 9.08
N LYS A 73 -17.95 -7.63 8.19
CA LYS A 73 -18.94 -8.38 7.39
C LYS A 73 -18.48 -8.75 6.00
N LYS A 74 -17.43 -8.12 5.50
CA LYS A 74 -16.95 -8.43 4.16
C LYS A 74 -15.46 -8.23 4.08
N PHE A 75 -14.87 -8.79 3.04
CA PHE A 75 -13.46 -8.60 2.76
C PHE A 75 -13.28 -7.45 1.79
N GLU A 76 -12.24 -6.66 2.04
CA GLU A 76 -11.88 -5.51 1.22
C GLU A 76 -10.49 -5.72 0.67
N LYS A 77 -10.26 -5.23 -0.55
CA LYS A 77 -8.91 -5.17 -1.09
C LYS A 77 -8.16 -4.07 -0.36
N ILE A 78 -6.96 -4.39 0.05
CA ILE A 78 -6.13 -3.45 0.81
C ILE A 78 -4.73 -3.39 0.26
N GLU A 79 -4.10 -2.25 0.47
CA GLU A 79 -2.68 -2.03 0.30
C GLU A 79 -2.16 -1.53 1.63
N VAL A 80 -1.16 -2.19 2.20
CA VAL A 80 -0.69 -1.85 3.54
C VAL A 80 0.82 -1.76 3.54
N TYR A 81 1.31 -0.72 4.19
CA TYR A 81 2.74 -0.49 4.40
C TYR A 81 3.07 -0.69 5.87
N PHE A 82 4.20 -1.34 6.12
CA PHE A 82 4.62 -1.67 7.47
C PHE A 82 6.01 -1.14 7.73
N ASN A 83 6.24 -0.68 8.95
CA ASN A 83 7.57 -0.42 9.43
C ASN A 83 8.33 -1.75 9.46
N PRO A 84 9.43 -1.88 8.71
CA PRO A 84 10.05 -3.20 8.55
C PRO A 84 10.81 -3.67 9.78
N VAL A 85 11.06 -2.79 10.73
CA VAL A 85 11.74 -3.16 11.96
C VAL A 85 10.75 -3.63 13.01
N THR A 86 9.63 -2.93 13.18
CA THR A 86 8.65 -3.23 14.22
C THR A 86 7.47 -4.04 13.73
N GLY A 87 7.21 -3.99 12.42
CA GLY A 87 6.03 -4.62 11.84
C GLY A 87 4.74 -3.84 12.06
N GLU A 88 4.83 -2.60 12.54
CA GLU A 88 3.64 -1.78 12.74
C GLU A 88 3.14 -1.23 11.43
N ILE A 89 1.83 -1.09 11.32
CA ILE A 89 1.21 -0.49 10.14
C ILE A 89 1.54 0.99 10.12
N VAL A 90 2.09 1.45 9.00
CA VAL A 90 2.37 2.85 8.76
C VAL A 90 1.25 3.50 7.96
N LYS A 91 0.71 2.75 7.00
CA LYS A 91 -0.34 3.27 6.14
C LYS A 91 -1.16 2.11 5.59
N LYS A 92 -2.46 2.28 5.56
CA LYS A 92 -3.36 1.29 4.98
C LYS A 92 -4.36 1.99 4.09
N ASN A 93 -4.47 1.52 2.86
CA ASN A 93 -5.44 2.02 1.89
C ASN A 93 -6.42 0.91 1.57
N VAL A 94 -7.69 1.25 1.54
CA VAL A 94 -8.73 0.35 1.04
C VAL A 94 -8.95 0.70 -0.42
N GLU A 95 -8.87 -0.30 -1.28
CA GLU A 95 -9.01 -0.08 -2.71
C GLU A 95 -10.43 -0.36 -3.14
N GLU A 96 -10.92 0.52 -4.00
CA GLU A 96 -12.30 0.44 -4.44
C GLU A 96 -12.47 -0.43 -5.69
#